data_cc391fb5f6153b7747af9d8d545a1350
#
_entry.id   cc391fb5f6153b7747af9d8d545a1350
#
_cell.length_a   1.000
_cell.length_b   1.000
_cell.length_c   1.000
_cell.angle_alpha   90.00
_cell.angle_beta   90.00
_cell.angle_gamma   90.00
#
_symmetry.space_group_name_H-M   'P 1'
#
loop_
_entity.id
_entity.type
_entity.pdbx_description
1 polymer ?
#
loop_
_entity_poly.entity_id
_entity_poly.type
_entity_poly.pdbx_seq_one_letter_code
_entity_poly.pdbx_strand_id
1 'polypeptide(L)'
;MKFLREVAPMQQYLVKTKMDRSLLVSADDAESIVCTINKDLEVTKGTFRQLGLNMSLGKSVMDTVSFLFQMRDDRIHTSYESVNSNRHGYQPWKRSKFLPVSFWDLVIVGTDAINLIARFFSEPEWKTTSYRFIYFHVYSYNPAAVDRWAIARIDFDLHTVEYFDGRVDGRPNLKPPELTNFLDALKTVLRPILVSLCPEYMEEWVCSAYTETYFELLDNNYDSGVYTTAITYFLCQTMPLYFDRISIQRLRMSLAYWILVGELPI
;
A
#
# COMPACT_ATOMS: atom_id res chain seq x y z
N MET A 1 -14.69 6.46 -12.80
CA MET A 1 -14.30 5.98 -11.45
C MET A 1 -14.62 4.49 -11.29
N LYS A 2 -13.71 3.60 -11.74
CA LYS A 2 -13.91 2.14 -11.60
C LYS A 2 -13.71 1.64 -10.16
N PHE A 3 -12.92 2.36 -9.36
CA PHE A 3 -12.66 2.04 -7.95
C PHE A 3 -13.94 1.97 -7.10
N LEU A 4 -14.93 2.77 -7.48
CA LEU A 4 -16.17 2.94 -6.75
C LEU A 4 -17.37 2.38 -7.51
N ARG A 5 -17.15 1.47 -8.47
CA ARG A 5 -18.28 0.68 -8.98
C ARG A 5 -18.94 0.03 -7.80
N GLU A 6 -20.20 0.31 -7.64
CA GLU A 6 -21.01 -0.30 -6.59
C GLU A 6 -20.80 -1.81 -6.66
N VAL A 7 -20.32 -2.36 -5.56
CA VAL A 7 -20.27 -3.81 -5.40
C VAL A 7 -21.72 -4.27 -5.61
N ALA A 8 -21.94 -5.16 -6.57
CA ALA A 8 -23.29 -5.61 -6.88
C ALA A 8 -24.00 -6.09 -5.61
N PRO A 9 -25.33 -5.93 -5.48
CA PRO A 9 -26.05 -6.25 -4.24
C PRO A 9 -25.75 -7.64 -3.70
N MET A 10 -25.61 -8.63 -4.59
CA MET A 10 -25.24 -10.00 -4.20
C MET A 10 -23.83 -10.10 -3.61
N GLN A 11 -22.88 -9.34 -4.15
CA GLN A 11 -21.51 -9.26 -3.66
C GLN A 11 -21.47 -8.55 -2.31
N GLN A 12 -22.24 -7.49 -2.12
CA GLN A 12 -22.42 -6.81 -0.83
C GLN A 12 -22.97 -7.76 0.22
N TYR A 13 -23.96 -8.57 -0.15
CA TYR A 13 -24.54 -9.58 0.74
C TYR A 13 -23.50 -10.63 1.16
N LEU A 14 -22.70 -11.15 0.22
CA LEU A 14 -21.64 -12.12 0.52
C LEU A 14 -20.58 -11.52 1.45
N VAL A 15 -20.11 -10.31 1.16
CA VAL A 15 -19.15 -9.61 2.02
C VAL A 15 -19.73 -9.38 3.40
N LYS A 16 -20.96 -8.84 3.49
CA LYS A 16 -21.62 -8.58 4.77
C LYS A 16 -21.77 -9.86 5.59
N THR A 17 -22.23 -10.95 4.96
CA THR A 17 -22.39 -12.24 5.66
C THR A 17 -21.05 -12.78 6.20
N LYS A 18 -19.98 -12.63 5.43
CA LYS A 18 -18.63 -13.04 5.89
C LYS A 18 -18.13 -12.14 7.00
N MET A 19 -18.32 -10.82 6.88
CA MET A 19 -17.95 -9.87 7.92
C MET A 19 -18.74 -10.11 9.20
N ASP A 20 -20.06 -10.26 9.13
CA ASP A 20 -20.90 -10.52 10.30
C ASP A 20 -20.48 -11.82 11.01
N ARG A 21 -20.20 -12.88 10.25
CA ARG A 21 -19.69 -14.14 10.82
C ARG A 21 -18.31 -13.97 11.45
N SER A 22 -17.41 -13.18 10.87
CA SER A 22 -16.07 -12.94 11.43
C SER A 22 -16.11 -12.07 12.70
N LEU A 23 -17.10 -11.18 12.83
CA LEU A 23 -17.30 -10.37 14.03
C LEU A 23 -17.80 -11.18 15.25
N LEU A 24 -18.50 -12.30 14.99
CA LEU A 24 -19.06 -13.17 16.01
C LEU A 24 -18.05 -14.24 16.51
N VAL A 25 -16.84 -14.22 16.01
CA VAL A 25 -15.83 -15.25 16.29
C VAL A 25 -15.20 -15.02 17.66
N SER A 26 -15.13 -16.10 18.46
CA SER A 26 -14.30 -16.13 19.66
C SER A 26 -12.81 -15.98 19.33
N ALA A 27 -11.99 -15.60 20.31
CA ALA A 27 -10.55 -15.49 20.14
C ALA A 27 -9.92 -16.80 19.58
N ASP A 28 -10.46 -17.94 20.02
CA ASP A 28 -9.97 -19.28 19.65
C ASP A 28 -10.19 -19.63 18.16
N ASP A 29 -11.09 -18.91 17.47
CA ASP A 29 -11.42 -19.15 16.07
C ASP A 29 -10.85 -18.07 15.12
N ALA A 30 -10.08 -17.12 15.65
CA ALA A 30 -9.52 -16.01 14.88
C ALA A 30 -8.55 -16.48 13.78
N GLU A 31 -7.85 -17.60 13.99
CA GLU A 31 -6.89 -18.19 13.06
C GLU A 31 -7.57 -19.02 11.94
N SER A 32 -8.87 -19.25 12.02
CA SER A 32 -9.59 -19.98 10.97
C SER A 32 -9.53 -19.23 9.63
N ILE A 33 -9.18 -19.95 8.56
CA ILE A 33 -9.03 -19.39 7.22
C ILE A 33 -10.40 -19.02 6.64
N VAL A 34 -10.52 -17.80 6.12
CA VAL A 34 -11.70 -17.31 5.40
C VAL A 34 -11.56 -17.56 3.89
N CYS A 35 -10.39 -17.27 3.35
CA CYS A 35 -10.05 -17.50 1.95
C CYS A 35 -8.53 -17.61 1.79
N THR A 36 -8.11 -18.18 0.68
CA THR A 36 -6.70 -18.25 0.27
C THR A 36 -6.56 -17.54 -1.07
N ILE A 37 -5.65 -16.58 -1.14
CA ILE A 37 -5.38 -15.81 -2.35
C ILE A 37 -4.22 -16.46 -3.10
N ASN A 38 -4.45 -16.82 -4.36
CA ASN A 38 -3.45 -17.41 -5.26
C ASN A 38 -2.68 -18.60 -4.67
N LYS A 39 -3.29 -19.34 -3.73
CA LYS A 39 -2.69 -20.46 -2.99
C LYS A 39 -1.52 -20.12 -2.06
N ASP A 40 -1.08 -18.87 -2.03
CA ASP A 40 0.13 -18.44 -1.31
C ASP A 40 -0.18 -17.64 -0.04
N LEU A 41 -1.33 -16.94 -0.01
CA LEU A 41 -1.68 -16.07 1.10
C LEU A 41 -3.02 -16.47 1.72
N GLU A 42 -2.96 -16.93 2.95
CA GLU A 42 -4.15 -17.25 3.74
C GLU A 42 -4.67 -16.01 4.48
N VAL A 43 -5.96 -15.76 4.35
CA VAL A 43 -6.65 -14.68 5.06
C VAL A 43 -7.50 -15.29 6.15
N THR A 44 -7.17 -14.99 7.39
CA THR A 44 -7.87 -15.52 8.56
C THR A 44 -9.11 -14.69 8.91
N LYS A 45 -9.98 -15.24 9.75
CA LYS A 45 -11.14 -14.51 10.30
C LYS A 45 -10.68 -13.28 11.10
N GLY A 46 -9.59 -13.39 11.86
CA GLY A 46 -9.01 -12.28 12.60
C GLY A 46 -8.59 -11.13 11.70
N THR A 47 -7.93 -11.44 10.58
CA THR A 47 -7.57 -10.48 9.54
C THR A 47 -8.83 -9.85 8.92
N PHE A 48 -9.79 -10.67 8.52
CA PHE A 48 -11.00 -10.20 7.84
C PHE A 48 -11.90 -9.34 8.75
N ARG A 49 -11.91 -9.61 10.06
CA ARG A 49 -12.65 -8.82 11.06
C ARG A 49 -12.22 -7.35 11.08
N GLN A 50 -10.94 -7.06 10.82
CA GLN A 50 -10.42 -5.70 10.82
C GLN A 50 -11.00 -4.82 9.72
N LEU A 51 -11.65 -5.41 8.71
CA LEU A 51 -12.38 -4.68 7.67
C LEU A 51 -13.72 -4.11 8.15
N GLY A 52 -14.16 -4.48 9.35
CA GLY A 52 -15.36 -3.94 9.99
C GLY A 52 -15.27 -2.43 10.25
N LEU A 53 -16.44 -1.80 10.43
CA LEU A 53 -16.51 -0.37 10.75
C LEU A 53 -15.80 -0.08 12.10
N ASN A 54 -15.16 1.07 12.17
CA ASN A 54 -14.45 1.54 13.37
C ASN A 54 -13.31 0.61 13.83
N MET A 55 -12.79 -0.24 12.94
CA MET A 55 -11.63 -1.07 13.19
C MET A 55 -10.43 -0.53 12.43
N SER A 56 -9.28 -0.45 13.10
CA SER A 56 -8.00 -0.21 12.43
C SER A 56 -7.61 -1.40 11.57
N LEU A 57 -7.05 -1.11 10.40
CA LEU A 57 -6.42 -2.15 9.59
C LEU A 57 -5.06 -2.48 10.20
N GLY A 58 -4.83 -3.73 10.55
CA GLY A 58 -3.54 -4.21 11.04
C GLY A 58 -2.59 -4.60 9.90
N LYS A 59 -1.36 -4.96 10.29
CA LYS A 59 -0.29 -5.32 9.36
C LYS A 59 -0.70 -6.42 8.38
N SER A 60 -1.38 -7.46 8.85
CA SER A 60 -1.81 -8.59 8.00
C SER A 60 -2.78 -8.18 6.88
N VAL A 61 -3.69 -7.22 7.16
CA VAL A 61 -4.56 -6.67 6.11
C VAL A 61 -3.74 -5.87 5.11
N MET A 62 -2.82 -5.03 5.59
CA MET A 62 -2.00 -4.18 4.72
C MET A 62 -1.01 -5.00 3.89
N ASP A 63 -0.48 -6.12 4.41
CA ASP A 63 0.30 -7.09 3.63
C ASP A 63 -0.55 -7.75 2.55
N THR A 64 -1.78 -8.14 2.89
CA THR A 64 -2.73 -8.67 1.91
C THR A 64 -3.00 -7.66 0.80
N VAL A 65 -3.16 -6.39 1.14
CA VAL A 65 -3.36 -5.29 0.18
C VAL A 65 -2.13 -5.14 -0.73
N SER A 66 -0.92 -5.13 -0.17
CA SER A 66 0.33 -5.07 -0.96
C SER A 66 0.43 -6.22 -1.94
N PHE A 67 0.10 -7.44 -1.49
CA PHE A 67 0.09 -8.63 -2.34
C PHE A 67 -0.91 -8.52 -3.50
N LEU A 68 -2.13 -8.05 -3.23
CA LEU A 68 -3.14 -7.83 -4.26
C LEU A 68 -2.70 -6.78 -5.30
N PHE A 69 -2.06 -5.70 -4.87
CA PHE A 69 -1.49 -4.71 -5.80
C PHE A 69 -0.37 -5.28 -6.65
N GLN A 70 0.51 -6.10 -6.06
CA GLN A 70 1.56 -6.79 -6.81
C GLN A 70 0.98 -7.72 -7.88
N MET A 71 0.02 -8.57 -7.50
CA MET A 71 -0.66 -9.45 -8.46
C MET A 71 -1.35 -8.69 -9.60
N ARG A 72 -1.93 -7.54 -9.28
CA ARG A 72 -2.54 -6.67 -10.30
C ARG A 72 -1.49 -6.12 -11.28
N ASP A 73 -0.37 -5.60 -10.77
CA ASP A 73 0.72 -5.09 -11.62
C ASP A 73 1.27 -6.21 -12.51
N ASP A 74 1.50 -7.40 -11.96
CA ASP A 74 1.98 -8.57 -12.70
C ASP A 74 1.03 -8.97 -13.84
N ARG A 75 -0.29 -8.93 -13.61
CA ARG A 75 -1.29 -9.20 -14.64
C ARG A 75 -1.28 -8.14 -15.76
N ILE A 76 -1.19 -6.87 -15.38
CA ILE A 76 -1.13 -5.76 -16.36
C ILE A 76 0.14 -5.90 -17.20
N HIS A 77 1.28 -6.14 -16.56
CA HIS A 77 2.55 -6.36 -17.25
C HIS A 77 2.46 -7.53 -18.22
N THR A 78 2.02 -8.70 -17.78
CA THR A 78 1.89 -9.88 -18.64
C THR A 78 0.97 -9.61 -19.82
N SER A 79 -0.16 -8.95 -19.60
CA SER A 79 -1.09 -8.59 -20.66
C SER A 79 -0.49 -7.59 -21.65
N TYR A 80 0.24 -6.59 -21.16
CA TYR A 80 0.90 -5.60 -21.99
C TYR A 80 2.01 -6.22 -22.85
N GLU A 81 2.85 -7.04 -22.25
CA GLU A 81 3.97 -7.71 -22.94
C GLU A 81 3.45 -8.66 -24.03
N SER A 82 2.41 -9.44 -23.75
CA SER A 82 1.83 -10.38 -24.71
C SER A 82 1.29 -9.71 -25.98
N VAL A 83 0.83 -8.46 -25.88
CA VAL A 83 0.25 -7.71 -26.98
C VAL A 83 1.30 -6.87 -27.72
N ASN A 84 2.30 -6.36 -27.04
CA ASN A 84 3.16 -5.31 -27.56
C ASN A 84 4.61 -5.72 -27.84
N SER A 85 5.11 -6.83 -27.29
CA SER A 85 6.51 -7.26 -27.41
C SER A 85 7.03 -7.34 -28.86
N ASN A 86 6.14 -7.64 -29.82
CA ASN A 86 6.50 -7.76 -31.24
C ASN A 86 6.25 -6.48 -32.06
N ARG A 87 5.86 -5.37 -31.44
CA ARG A 87 5.58 -4.12 -32.15
C ARG A 87 6.84 -3.31 -32.37
N HIS A 88 6.96 -2.71 -33.55
CA HIS A 88 8.04 -1.77 -33.81
C HIS A 88 7.95 -0.56 -32.89
N GLY A 89 9.05 -0.19 -32.25
CA GLY A 89 9.09 0.89 -31.26
C GLY A 89 8.55 0.49 -29.86
N TYR A 90 8.43 -0.82 -29.61
CA TYR A 90 8.04 -1.33 -28.30
C TYR A 90 8.90 -0.73 -27.18
N GLN A 91 8.22 -0.27 -26.14
CA GLN A 91 8.82 0.16 -24.87
C GLN A 91 8.36 -0.82 -23.78
N PRO A 92 9.28 -1.44 -23.03
CA PRO A 92 8.92 -2.32 -21.93
C PRO A 92 8.01 -1.62 -20.91
N TRP A 93 7.01 -2.33 -20.40
CA TRP A 93 6.19 -1.82 -19.30
C TRP A 93 7.05 -1.68 -18.06
N LYS A 94 7.14 -0.46 -17.53
CA LYS A 94 7.82 -0.22 -16.27
C LYS A 94 6.91 -0.61 -15.10
N ARG A 95 7.32 -1.64 -14.39
CA ARG A 95 6.53 -2.29 -13.33
C ARG A 95 6.54 -1.48 -12.03
N SER A 96 5.59 -1.81 -11.18
CA SER A 96 5.56 -1.39 -9.79
C SER A 96 5.88 -2.58 -8.86
N LYS A 97 6.64 -2.35 -7.81
CA LYS A 97 6.87 -3.32 -6.73
C LYS A 97 6.18 -2.85 -5.46
N PHE A 98 5.46 -3.76 -4.83
CA PHE A 98 4.79 -3.51 -3.56
C PHE A 98 5.50 -4.32 -2.47
N LEU A 99 6.18 -3.62 -1.57
CA LEU A 99 6.92 -4.25 -0.49
C LEU A 99 5.99 -4.59 0.68
N PRO A 100 6.26 -5.69 1.41
CA PRO A 100 5.49 -6.06 2.59
C PRO A 100 5.69 -5.05 3.72
N VAL A 101 4.76 -5.03 4.67
CA VAL A 101 4.83 -4.14 5.84
C VAL A 101 6.10 -4.36 6.66
N SER A 102 6.59 -5.60 6.70
CA SER A 102 7.85 -5.95 7.37
C SER A 102 9.08 -5.20 6.83
N PHE A 103 9.01 -4.69 5.60
CA PHE A 103 10.05 -3.80 5.07
C PHE A 103 10.17 -2.53 5.90
N TRP A 104 9.05 -1.90 6.25
CA TRP A 104 9.06 -0.71 7.10
C TRP A 104 9.49 -1.03 8.53
N ASP A 105 9.17 -2.20 9.06
CA ASP A 105 9.66 -2.65 10.35
C ASP A 105 11.20 -2.65 10.40
N LEU A 106 11.85 -3.13 9.33
CA LEU A 106 13.31 -3.12 9.22
C LEU A 106 13.87 -1.69 9.07
N VAL A 107 13.19 -0.84 8.32
CA VAL A 107 13.58 0.57 8.15
C VAL A 107 13.56 1.32 9.49
N ILE A 108 12.57 1.04 10.34
CA ILE A 108 12.49 1.62 11.70
C ILE A 108 13.61 1.12 12.61
N VAL A 109 14.04 -0.15 12.48
CA VAL A 109 15.19 -0.68 13.23
C VAL A 109 16.47 0.09 12.90
N GLY A 110 16.56 0.66 11.70
CA GLY A 110 17.62 1.55 11.31
C GLY A 110 18.85 0.84 10.73
N THR A 111 20.02 1.39 11.00
CA THR A 111 21.30 0.97 10.38
C THR A 111 21.64 -0.50 10.62
N ASP A 112 21.20 -1.08 11.73
CA ASP A 112 21.48 -2.48 12.07
C ASP A 112 20.74 -3.45 11.11
N ALA A 113 19.69 -3.00 10.45
CA ALA A 113 18.93 -3.78 9.49
C ALA A 113 19.31 -3.52 8.02
N ILE A 114 20.27 -2.66 7.72
CA ILE A 114 20.63 -2.26 6.33
C ILE A 114 20.84 -3.47 5.42
N ASN A 115 21.56 -4.49 5.88
CA ASN A 115 21.82 -5.69 5.08
C ASN A 115 20.54 -6.49 4.78
N LEU A 116 19.58 -6.47 5.71
CA LEU A 116 18.29 -7.14 5.50
C LEU A 116 17.42 -6.33 4.53
N ILE A 117 17.42 -5.01 4.67
CA ILE A 117 16.72 -4.10 3.77
C ILE A 117 17.29 -4.21 2.35
N ALA A 118 18.62 -4.24 2.21
CA ALA A 118 19.28 -4.38 0.92
C ALA A 118 18.88 -5.67 0.18
N ARG A 119 18.50 -6.73 0.90
CA ARG A 119 18.02 -7.99 0.26
C ARG A 119 16.73 -7.78 -0.52
N PHE A 120 15.85 -6.86 -0.12
CA PHE A 120 14.64 -6.55 -0.89
C PHE A 120 14.97 -5.95 -2.27
N PHE A 121 16.20 -5.46 -2.45
CA PHE A 121 16.68 -4.85 -3.68
C PHE A 121 17.74 -5.68 -4.40
N SER A 122 18.12 -6.85 -3.88
CA SER A 122 19.20 -7.68 -4.41
C SER A 122 18.76 -8.70 -5.47
N GLU A 123 17.47 -8.82 -5.72
CA GLU A 123 16.95 -9.71 -6.77
C GLU A 123 17.47 -9.29 -8.16
N PRO A 124 17.80 -10.24 -9.04
CA PRO A 124 18.30 -9.94 -10.39
C PRO A 124 17.41 -9.00 -11.20
N GLU A 125 16.12 -9.03 -10.92
CA GLU A 125 15.11 -8.18 -11.57
C GLU A 125 15.35 -6.69 -11.36
N TRP A 126 15.99 -6.28 -10.24
CA TRP A 126 16.31 -4.88 -9.96
C TRP A 126 17.41 -4.33 -10.88
N LYS A 127 18.30 -5.18 -11.33
CA LYS A 127 19.42 -4.80 -12.21
C LYS A 127 18.99 -4.48 -13.65
N THR A 128 17.74 -4.78 -14.00
CA THR A 128 17.25 -4.66 -15.38
C THR A 128 16.45 -3.40 -15.64
N THR A 129 16.42 -2.41 -14.75
CA THR A 129 15.62 -1.18 -14.92
C THR A 129 14.11 -1.42 -15.13
N SER A 130 13.61 -2.59 -14.77
CA SER A 130 12.22 -2.99 -15.05
C SER A 130 11.20 -2.34 -14.12
N TYR A 131 11.63 -1.86 -12.95
CA TYR A 131 10.73 -1.19 -12.01
C TYR A 131 10.90 0.33 -12.09
N ARG A 132 9.76 1.02 -12.22
CA ARG A 132 9.71 2.47 -12.08
C ARG A 132 9.37 2.86 -10.64
N PHE A 133 8.39 2.18 -10.05
CA PHE A 133 7.88 2.52 -8.74
C PHE A 133 8.10 1.42 -7.72
N ILE A 134 8.45 1.82 -6.50
CA ILE A 134 8.37 0.98 -5.33
C ILE A 134 7.39 1.62 -4.36
N TYR A 135 6.42 0.83 -3.91
CA TYR A 135 5.45 1.23 -2.91
C TYR A 135 5.70 0.45 -1.62
N PHE A 136 5.63 1.13 -0.49
CA PHE A 136 5.66 0.49 0.82
C PHE A 136 4.82 1.26 1.82
N HIS A 137 4.16 0.53 2.69
CA HIS A 137 3.36 1.10 3.76
C HIS A 137 4.25 1.61 4.88
N VAL A 138 3.95 2.83 5.33
CA VAL A 138 4.56 3.48 6.49
C VAL A 138 3.51 3.53 7.58
N TYR A 139 3.88 3.15 8.79
CA TYR A 139 2.98 3.27 9.93
C TYR A 139 3.72 3.80 11.15
N SER A 140 2.98 4.45 12.03
CA SER A 140 3.48 4.80 13.35
C SER A 140 2.76 3.97 14.40
N TYR A 141 3.54 3.25 15.18
CA TYR A 141 3.04 2.57 16.35
C TYR A 141 3.09 3.53 17.54
N ASN A 142 1.93 3.89 18.04
CA ASN A 142 1.80 4.55 19.32
C ASN A 142 1.02 3.62 20.25
N PRO A 143 1.60 3.13 21.36
CA PRO A 143 0.89 2.27 22.29
C PRO A 143 -0.40 2.86 22.87
N ALA A 144 -0.50 4.19 22.86
CA ALA A 144 -1.66 4.94 23.37
C ALA A 144 -2.63 5.38 22.26
N ALA A 145 -2.36 5.09 20.98
CA ALA A 145 -3.17 5.51 19.86
C ALA A 145 -3.27 4.38 18.83
N VAL A 146 -4.31 4.46 18.02
CA VAL A 146 -4.52 3.55 16.88
C VAL A 146 -3.38 3.71 15.86
N ASP A 147 -2.91 2.59 15.31
CA ASP A 147 -1.94 2.58 14.22
C ASP A 147 -2.41 3.46 13.08
N ARG A 148 -1.55 4.34 12.63
CA ARG A 148 -1.79 5.21 11.49
C ARG A 148 -0.99 4.73 10.31
N TRP A 149 -1.61 4.74 9.15
CA TRP A 149 -1.04 4.28 7.90
C TRP A 149 -0.83 5.44 6.94
N ALA A 150 0.29 5.39 6.24
CA ALA A 150 0.62 6.20 5.09
C ALA A 150 1.25 5.32 4.02
N ILE A 151 1.38 5.81 2.80
CA ILE A 151 2.09 5.14 1.72
C ILE A 151 3.29 5.97 1.29
N ALA A 152 4.42 5.32 1.09
CA ALA A 152 5.57 5.90 0.44
C ALA A 152 5.74 5.31 -0.96
N ARG A 153 6.19 6.14 -1.91
CA ARG A 153 6.52 5.75 -3.27
C ARG A 153 7.94 6.21 -3.60
N ILE A 154 8.76 5.31 -4.11
CA ILE A 154 10.04 5.64 -4.73
C ILE A 154 9.80 5.65 -6.23
N ASP A 155 10.12 6.76 -6.91
CA ASP A 155 10.12 6.90 -8.37
C ASP A 155 11.57 6.91 -8.86
N PHE A 156 11.97 5.86 -9.55
CA PHE A 156 13.33 5.74 -10.09
C PHE A 156 13.57 6.59 -11.32
N ASP A 157 12.53 6.97 -12.05
CA ASP A 157 12.68 7.86 -13.21
C ASP A 157 12.88 9.32 -12.79
N LEU A 158 12.24 9.73 -11.71
CA LEU A 158 12.32 11.09 -11.19
C LEU A 158 13.30 11.25 -10.03
N HIS A 159 13.89 10.16 -9.53
CA HIS A 159 14.75 10.13 -8.34
C HIS A 159 14.08 10.80 -7.14
N THR A 160 12.79 10.50 -6.95
CA THR A 160 12.01 11.06 -5.84
C THR A 160 11.56 9.97 -4.89
N VAL A 161 11.50 10.33 -3.61
CA VAL A 161 10.78 9.57 -2.61
C VAL A 161 9.64 10.44 -2.11
N GLU A 162 8.44 9.93 -2.28
CA GLU A 162 7.19 10.65 -2.01
C GLU A 162 6.46 9.98 -0.85
N TYR A 163 5.91 10.80 0.02
CA TYR A 163 5.13 10.36 1.18
C TYR A 163 3.72 10.91 1.08
N PHE A 164 2.74 10.03 1.16
CA PHE A 164 1.31 10.35 1.07
C PHE A 164 0.62 9.93 2.37
N ASP A 165 0.11 10.90 3.10
CA ASP A 165 -0.69 10.70 4.31
C ASP A 165 -2.10 11.27 4.09
N GLY A 166 -3.12 10.49 4.39
CA GLY A 166 -4.52 10.92 4.32
C GLY A 166 -4.93 11.93 5.39
N ARG A 167 -3.99 12.35 6.24
CA ARG A 167 -4.24 13.40 7.22
C ARG A 167 -3.91 14.76 6.65
N VAL A 168 -4.90 15.60 6.58
CA VAL A 168 -4.70 17.03 6.54
C VAL A 168 -5.05 17.57 7.92
N ASP A 169 -4.08 17.64 8.82
CA ASP A 169 -4.15 18.61 9.87
C ASP A 169 -4.04 19.96 9.16
N GLY A 170 -5.13 20.71 9.04
CA GLY A 170 -5.18 22.00 8.31
C GLY A 170 -4.23 23.07 8.86
N ARG A 171 -3.17 22.66 9.51
CA ARG A 171 -2.09 23.46 10.04
C ARG A 171 -0.83 23.22 9.17
N PRO A 172 -0.55 24.12 8.21
CA PRO A 172 0.57 23.94 7.27
C PRO A 172 1.94 23.84 7.91
N ASN A 173 2.06 24.03 9.23
CA ASN A 173 3.33 24.09 9.94
C ASN A 173 3.57 22.91 10.90
N LEU A 174 2.64 22.00 11.08
CA LEU A 174 2.86 20.83 11.93
C LEU A 174 3.18 19.61 11.04
N LYS A 175 4.48 19.29 10.96
CA LYS A 175 4.91 17.99 10.41
C LYS A 175 4.45 16.90 11.39
N PRO A 176 3.64 15.94 10.97
CA PRO A 176 3.29 14.83 11.85
C PRO A 176 4.57 14.10 12.28
N PRO A 177 4.64 13.58 13.52
CA PRO A 177 5.82 12.84 14.01
C PRO A 177 6.23 11.72 13.05
N GLU A 178 5.28 11.08 12.41
CA GLU A 178 5.49 10.00 11.44
C GLU A 178 6.25 10.49 10.21
N LEU A 179 5.95 11.68 9.72
CA LEU A 179 6.68 12.28 8.61
C LEU A 179 8.13 12.59 9.01
N THR A 180 8.35 13.07 10.24
CA THR A 180 9.70 13.33 10.74
C THR A 180 10.49 12.02 10.81
N ASN A 181 9.92 10.98 11.42
CA ASN A 181 10.53 9.66 11.48
C ASN A 181 10.82 9.08 10.10
N PHE A 182 9.89 9.26 9.16
CA PHE A 182 10.07 8.84 7.77
C PHE A 182 11.24 9.58 7.10
N LEU A 183 11.31 10.90 7.25
CA LEU A 183 12.40 11.70 6.67
C LEU A 183 13.77 11.34 7.26
N ASP A 184 13.83 11.05 8.56
CA ASP A 184 15.05 10.61 9.22
C ASP A 184 15.46 9.20 8.75
N ALA A 185 14.53 8.27 8.69
CA ALA A 185 14.76 6.93 8.16
C ALA A 185 15.17 6.96 6.67
N LEU A 186 14.57 7.86 5.87
CA LEU A 186 14.99 8.06 4.49
C LEU A 186 16.46 8.47 4.39
N LYS A 187 16.89 9.43 5.19
CA LYS A 187 18.27 9.93 5.16
C LYS A 187 19.29 8.90 5.65
N THR A 188 18.96 8.19 6.72
CA THR A 188 19.91 7.33 7.43
C THR A 188 19.96 5.91 6.90
N VAL A 189 18.87 5.41 6.33
CA VAL A 189 18.71 4.02 5.92
C VAL A 189 18.47 3.89 4.42
N LEU A 190 17.39 4.48 3.92
CA LEU A 190 16.96 4.27 2.52
C LEU A 190 17.89 4.94 1.51
N ARG A 191 18.30 6.20 1.74
CA ARG A 191 19.15 6.92 0.80
C ARG A 191 20.48 6.21 0.53
N PRO A 192 21.24 5.70 1.52
CA PRO A 192 22.45 4.93 1.25
C PRO A 192 22.22 3.72 0.35
N ILE A 193 21.09 3.04 0.52
CA ILE A 193 20.72 1.88 -0.30
C ILE A 193 20.39 2.33 -1.73
N LEU A 194 19.54 3.34 -1.89
CA LEU A 194 19.17 3.87 -3.21
C LEU A 194 20.38 4.40 -3.99
N VAL A 195 21.30 5.08 -3.31
CA VAL A 195 22.57 5.53 -3.89
C VAL A 195 23.43 4.33 -4.34
N SER A 196 23.45 3.24 -3.57
CA SER A 196 24.19 2.03 -3.97
C SER A 196 23.58 1.32 -5.18
N LEU A 197 22.28 1.45 -5.39
CA LEU A 197 21.56 0.88 -6.54
C LEU A 197 21.72 1.73 -7.81
N CYS A 198 21.76 3.04 -7.65
CA CYS A 198 21.82 4.03 -8.73
C CYS A 198 22.91 5.07 -8.42
N PRO A 199 24.20 4.69 -8.46
CA PRO A 199 25.32 5.56 -8.03
C PRO A 199 25.47 6.82 -8.88
N GLU A 200 25.01 6.79 -10.12
CA GLU A 200 25.01 7.92 -11.05
C GLU A 200 24.11 9.09 -10.59
N TYR A 201 23.16 8.84 -9.68
CA TYR A 201 22.17 9.83 -9.22
C TYR A 201 22.34 10.21 -7.74
N MET A 202 23.55 10.11 -7.20
CA MET A 202 23.85 10.30 -5.77
C MET A 202 23.29 11.60 -5.17
N GLU A 203 23.27 12.69 -5.92
CA GLU A 203 22.89 14.01 -5.43
C GLU A 203 21.43 14.40 -5.75
N GLU A 204 20.73 13.63 -6.59
CA GLU A 204 19.44 14.00 -7.17
C GLU A 204 18.22 13.49 -6.41
N TRP A 205 18.39 12.62 -5.41
CA TRP A 205 17.27 12.08 -4.67
C TRP A 205 16.58 13.14 -3.83
N VAL A 206 15.35 13.50 -4.23
CA VAL A 206 14.51 14.48 -3.55
C VAL A 206 13.41 13.78 -2.76
N CYS A 207 13.20 14.21 -1.52
CA CYS A 207 12.08 13.77 -0.71
C CYS A 207 10.97 14.81 -0.74
N SER A 208 9.80 14.41 -1.17
CA SER A 208 8.59 15.24 -1.20
C SER A 208 7.53 14.63 -0.30
N ALA A 209 6.94 15.43 0.55
CA ALA A 209 5.79 15.02 1.34
C ALA A 209 4.53 15.67 0.77
N TYR A 210 3.61 14.85 0.33
CA TYR A 210 2.30 15.29 -0.13
C TYR A 210 1.32 15.19 1.05
N THR A 211 1.21 16.30 1.77
CA THR A 211 0.18 16.47 2.80
C THR A 211 -1.00 17.28 2.26
N GLU A 212 -1.18 17.28 0.95
CA GLU A 212 -2.08 18.22 0.31
C GLU A 212 -3.56 17.85 0.47
N THR A 213 -4.26 18.88 0.72
CA THR A 213 -5.62 19.37 0.81
C THR A 213 -6.71 18.73 -0.08
N TYR A 214 -6.40 17.66 -0.82
CA TYR A 214 -7.35 16.96 -1.67
C TYR A 214 -8.12 15.86 -0.95
N PHE A 215 -7.75 15.58 0.29
CA PHE A 215 -8.44 14.61 1.12
C PHE A 215 -9.21 15.37 2.20
N GLU A 216 -10.49 15.12 2.34
CA GLU A 216 -11.20 15.55 3.53
C GLU A 216 -10.53 14.94 4.76
N LEU A 217 -10.39 15.75 5.81
CA LEU A 217 -9.86 15.37 7.10
C LEU A 217 -10.47 14.05 7.57
N LEU A 218 -9.61 13.09 7.91
CA LEU A 218 -10.04 11.92 8.63
C LEU A 218 -10.48 12.32 10.03
N ASP A 219 -11.76 12.21 10.32
CA ASP A 219 -12.31 12.49 11.65
C ASP A 219 -11.79 11.49 12.70
N ASN A 220 -11.21 10.38 12.25
CA ASN A 220 -10.69 9.33 13.13
C ASN A 220 -9.45 8.65 12.53
N ASN A 221 -8.69 7.97 13.39
CA ASN A 221 -7.48 7.26 13.00
C ASN A 221 -7.74 5.84 12.44
N TYR A 222 -8.93 5.28 12.68
CA TYR A 222 -9.25 3.90 12.30
C TYR A 222 -9.27 3.69 10.79
N ASP A 223 -9.55 4.74 10.04
CA ASP A 223 -9.74 4.66 8.60
C ASP A 223 -8.49 4.98 7.80
N SER A 224 -7.37 5.32 8.46
CA SER A 224 -6.12 5.68 7.78
C SER A 224 -5.64 4.59 6.81
N GLY A 225 -5.70 3.31 7.18
CA GLY A 225 -5.33 2.20 6.31
C GLY A 225 -6.22 2.08 5.06
N VAL A 226 -7.52 2.36 5.21
CA VAL A 226 -8.46 2.35 4.09
C VAL A 226 -8.16 3.48 3.11
N TYR A 227 -7.89 4.68 3.62
CA TYR A 227 -7.46 5.81 2.79
C TYR A 227 -6.14 5.55 2.10
N THR A 228 -5.17 5.00 2.83
CA THR A 228 -3.87 4.60 2.26
C THR A 228 -4.04 3.63 1.10
N THR A 229 -4.92 2.64 1.23
CA THR A 229 -5.26 1.71 0.15
C THR A 229 -5.87 2.44 -1.05
N ALA A 230 -6.78 3.38 -0.82
CA ALA A 230 -7.36 4.19 -1.88
C ALA A 230 -6.31 5.06 -2.58
N ILE A 231 -5.46 5.75 -1.82
CA ILE A 231 -4.34 6.54 -2.37
C ILE A 231 -3.46 5.67 -3.25
N THR A 232 -3.05 4.50 -2.76
CA THR A 232 -2.22 3.55 -3.51
C THR A 232 -2.89 3.15 -4.83
N TYR A 233 -4.19 2.87 -4.82
CA TYR A 233 -4.93 2.53 -6.03
C TYR A 233 -4.91 3.68 -7.05
N PHE A 234 -5.15 4.92 -6.62
CA PHE A 234 -5.14 6.10 -7.51
C PHE A 234 -3.74 6.35 -8.08
N LEU A 235 -2.69 6.24 -7.26
CA LEU A 235 -1.30 6.37 -7.70
C LEU A 235 -0.95 5.33 -8.78
N CYS A 236 -1.36 4.08 -8.59
CA CYS A 236 -1.13 3.00 -9.56
C CYS A 236 -1.89 3.18 -10.87
N GLN A 237 -2.96 3.97 -10.87
CA GLN A 237 -3.74 4.31 -12.06
C GLN A 237 -3.27 5.62 -12.71
N THR A 238 -2.23 6.27 -12.18
CA THR A 238 -1.82 7.63 -12.58
C THR A 238 -3.01 8.62 -12.57
N MET A 239 -3.97 8.38 -11.67
CA MET A 239 -5.14 9.24 -11.51
C MET A 239 -4.84 10.34 -10.51
N PRO A 240 -5.44 11.53 -10.70
CA PRO A 240 -5.37 12.58 -9.68
C PRO A 240 -5.87 12.05 -8.33
N LEU A 241 -5.18 12.41 -7.26
CA LEU A 241 -5.56 12.06 -5.89
C LEU A 241 -6.74 12.92 -5.42
N TYR A 242 -7.85 12.81 -6.13
CA TYR A 242 -9.10 13.48 -5.80
C TYR A 242 -10.19 12.45 -5.52
N PHE A 243 -10.52 12.29 -4.25
CA PHE A 243 -11.72 11.59 -3.83
C PHE A 243 -12.35 12.35 -2.67
N ASP A 244 -13.63 12.62 -2.83
CA ASP A 244 -14.45 13.19 -1.78
C ASP A 244 -14.67 12.14 -0.66
N ARG A 245 -15.34 12.56 0.39
CA ARG A 245 -15.72 11.73 1.56
C ARG A 245 -16.61 10.54 1.19
N ILE A 246 -16.27 9.89 0.10
CA ILE A 246 -16.96 8.69 -0.34
C ILE A 246 -16.91 7.70 0.78
N SER A 247 -18.06 7.32 1.20
CA SER A 247 -18.31 6.60 2.42
C SER A 247 -17.19 5.58 2.67
N ILE A 248 -16.41 5.78 3.70
CA ILE A 248 -15.41 4.84 4.22
C ILE A 248 -15.99 3.42 4.23
N GLN A 249 -17.28 3.32 4.53
CA GLN A 249 -18.01 2.06 4.47
C GLN A 249 -17.94 1.41 3.08
N ARG A 250 -18.09 2.19 2.00
CA ARG A 250 -17.98 1.65 0.63
C ARG A 250 -16.55 1.22 0.32
N LEU A 251 -15.55 1.98 0.73
CA LEU A 251 -14.15 1.60 0.57
C LEU A 251 -13.84 0.31 1.32
N ARG A 252 -14.28 0.18 2.58
CA ARG A 252 -14.12 -1.04 3.37
C ARG A 252 -14.80 -2.24 2.74
N MET A 253 -16.01 -2.07 2.24
CA MET A 253 -16.74 -3.13 1.52
C MET A 253 -16.04 -3.54 0.23
N SER A 254 -15.52 -2.57 -0.54
CA SER A 254 -14.74 -2.86 -1.75
C SER A 254 -13.46 -3.63 -1.42
N LEU A 255 -12.73 -3.20 -0.40
CA LEU A 255 -11.53 -3.87 0.05
C LEU A 255 -11.81 -5.30 0.52
N ALA A 256 -12.85 -5.49 1.33
CA ALA A 256 -13.29 -6.81 1.76
C ALA A 256 -13.66 -7.71 0.58
N TYR A 257 -14.35 -7.17 -0.41
CA TYR A 257 -14.69 -7.90 -1.64
C TYR A 257 -13.43 -8.31 -2.42
N TRP A 258 -12.48 -7.41 -2.63
CA TRP A 258 -11.24 -7.71 -3.35
C TRP A 258 -10.41 -8.79 -2.65
N ILE A 259 -10.34 -8.73 -1.32
CA ILE A 259 -9.69 -9.79 -0.54
C ILE A 259 -10.39 -11.13 -0.72
N LEU A 260 -11.74 -11.16 -0.68
CA LEU A 260 -12.50 -12.40 -0.85
C LEU A 260 -12.36 -13.01 -2.25
N VAL A 261 -12.30 -12.19 -3.28
CA VAL A 261 -12.13 -12.67 -4.66
C VAL A 261 -10.67 -12.85 -5.05
N GLY A 262 -9.74 -12.35 -4.22
CA GLY A 262 -8.30 -12.43 -4.47
C GLY A 262 -7.83 -11.54 -5.62
N GLU A 263 -8.59 -10.50 -5.97
CA GLU A 263 -8.27 -9.66 -7.12
C GLU A 263 -8.63 -8.19 -6.92
N LEU A 264 -7.75 -7.29 -7.40
CA LEU A 264 -8.07 -5.89 -7.62
C LEU A 264 -8.60 -5.66 -9.05
N PRO A 265 -9.50 -4.68 -9.25
CA PRO A 265 -9.94 -4.30 -10.58
C PRO A 265 -8.76 -3.74 -11.41
N ILE A 266 -8.79 -4.06 -12.71
CA ILE A 266 -7.83 -3.54 -13.71
C ILE A 266 -8.27 -2.15 -14.18
#